data_404551df8ba3a0428cf8ec0c1b86ba56
#
_entry.id   404551df8ba3a0428cf8ec0c1b86ba56
#
_cell.length_a   1.000
_cell.length_b   1.000
_cell.length_c   1.000
_cell.angle_alpha   90.00
_cell.angle_beta   90.00
_cell.angle_gamma   90.00
#
_symmetry.space_group_name_H-M   'P 1'
#
loop_
_entity.id
_entity.type
_entity.pdbx_description
1 polymer ?
#
loop_
_entity_poly.entity_id
_entity_poly.type
_entity_poly.pdbx_seq_one_letter_code
_entity_poly.pdbx_strand_id
1 'polypeptide(L)'
;MGIWNYQLLNVFAESPLGGNPLCVVEQAEGLSDAQMQALALQFNLSETVFLLSSEQANAHMRIFTPGAEMAFAGHPSIGSAAAVSRLQGDLQRLTLACRAGLVPLDQQDGIWYFSPPKAAEITPVSVPAAEMAAALGLQEEDLAAAPVWVNTGSDQVLVALKSTDALQRAWLDAAKLACWPRSSVGRRTVFLFVPDEAEITARYFFERPNGGTGEDPATGSACANLGAWLQHFRPADSDRQWKVWQGAQAGRPSCLYLQVAPQGQIRVGGKVVFFASGSFTL
;
A
#
# COMPACT_ATOMS: atom_id res chain seq x y z
N MET A 1 -18.22 30.28 -0.61
CA MET A 1 -17.34 29.55 -1.53
C MET A 1 -15.96 29.50 -0.91
N GLY A 2 -15.46 28.30 -0.60
CA GLY A 2 -14.11 28.10 -0.14
C GLY A 2 -13.20 27.73 -1.32
N ILE A 3 -11.88 28.01 -1.17
CA ILE A 3 -10.85 27.58 -2.12
C ILE A 3 -9.92 26.64 -1.36
N TRP A 4 -9.67 25.45 -1.90
CA TRP A 4 -8.77 24.47 -1.33
C TRP A 4 -7.67 24.12 -2.31
N ASN A 5 -6.43 24.11 -1.83
CA ASN A 5 -5.27 23.69 -2.61
C ASN A 5 -5.07 22.19 -2.50
N TYR A 6 -4.54 21.59 -3.55
CA TYR A 6 -4.17 20.18 -3.56
C TYR A 6 -2.83 19.95 -4.29
N GLN A 7 -2.19 18.85 -3.95
CA GLN A 7 -1.01 18.33 -4.63
C GLN A 7 -1.34 16.95 -5.20
N LEU A 8 -0.91 16.68 -6.42
CA LEU A 8 -0.87 15.34 -7.00
C LEU A 8 0.55 14.81 -6.87
N LEU A 9 0.66 13.67 -6.22
CA LEU A 9 1.92 13.01 -5.93
C LEU A 9 1.92 11.63 -6.58
N ASN A 10 3.13 11.11 -6.88
CA ASN A 10 3.33 9.71 -7.19
C ASN A 10 4.21 9.11 -6.09
N VAL A 11 3.66 8.19 -5.32
CA VAL A 11 4.32 7.54 -4.19
C VAL A 11 4.92 6.21 -4.63
N PHE A 12 6.06 5.81 -4.08
CA PHE A 12 6.86 4.67 -4.52
C PHE A 12 7.37 4.83 -5.96
N ALA A 13 7.65 6.08 -6.36
CA ALA A 13 7.99 6.44 -7.73
C ALA A 13 9.49 6.64 -7.91
N GLU A 14 10.09 5.90 -8.84
CA GLU A 14 11.47 6.13 -9.31
C GLU A 14 11.51 7.01 -10.57
N SER A 15 10.35 7.33 -11.14
CA SER A 15 10.21 8.19 -12.32
C SER A 15 8.94 9.06 -12.21
N PRO A 16 8.87 10.18 -12.96
CA PRO A 16 7.73 11.11 -12.86
C PRO A 16 6.35 10.50 -13.14
N LEU A 17 6.28 9.45 -13.95
CA LEU A 17 5.01 8.80 -14.33
C LEU A 17 4.87 7.38 -13.72
N GLY A 18 5.81 6.95 -12.88
CA GLY A 18 5.72 5.71 -12.10
C GLY A 18 4.99 5.92 -10.77
N GLY A 19 5.00 4.89 -9.92
CA GLY A 19 4.45 4.96 -8.58
C GLY A 19 2.92 4.92 -8.50
N ASN A 20 2.40 4.98 -7.30
CA ASN A 20 0.96 5.03 -7.01
C ASN A 20 0.51 6.47 -6.84
N PRO A 21 -0.44 6.97 -7.68
CA PRO A 21 -0.91 8.35 -7.61
C PRO A 21 -1.68 8.63 -6.32
N LEU A 22 -1.47 9.81 -5.76
CA LEU A 22 -2.16 10.31 -4.58
C LEU A 22 -2.54 11.79 -4.76
N CYS A 23 -3.75 12.13 -4.41
CA CYS A 23 -4.14 13.53 -4.19
C CYS A 23 -4.08 13.85 -2.70
N VAL A 24 -3.41 14.94 -2.34
CA VAL A 24 -3.36 15.47 -0.98
C VAL A 24 -3.95 16.88 -0.99
N VAL A 25 -5.09 17.07 -0.35
CA VAL A 25 -5.70 18.39 -0.09
C VAL A 25 -5.05 18.97 1.17
N GLU A 26 -4.41 20.13 1.02
CA GLU A 26 -3.45 20.66 2.01
C GLU A 26 -4.08 21.18 3.31
N GLN A 27 -5.21 21.83 3.23
CA GLN A 27 -5.94 22.46 4.35
C GLN A 27 -7.42 22.20 4.14
N ALA A 28 -7.89 21.07 4.63
CA ALA A 28 -9.23 20.58 4.35
C ALA A 28 -10.28 21.05 5.35
N GLU A 29 -9.94 21.98 6.24
CA GLU A 29 -10.86 22.61 7.17
C GLU A 29 -12.07 23.21 6.42
N GLY A 30 -13.27 22.98 6.94
CA GLY A 30 -14.51 23.43 6.36
C GLY A 30 -15.13 22.47 5.33
N LEU A 31 -14.42 21.45 4.85
CA LEU A 31 -15.04 20.38 4.07
C LEU A 31 -15.79 19.41 4.96
N SER A 32 -17.04 19.10 4.60
CA SER A 32 -17.83 18.06 5.26
C SER A 32 -17.37 16.66 4.80
N ASP A 33 -17.73 15.62 5.57
CA ASP A 33 -17.47 14.21 5.22
C ASP A 33 -18.01 13.85 3.84
N ALA A 34 -19.22 14.32 3.50
CA ALA A 34 -19.82 14.09 2.20
C ALA A 34 -19.05 14.76 1.05
N GLN A 35 -18.52 15.97 1.28
CA GLN A 35 -17.68 16.65 0.29
C GLN A 35 -16.34 15.97 0.11
N MET A 36 -15.67 15.52 1.19
CA MET A 36 -14.43 14.76 1.10
C MET A 36 -14.63 13.45 0.32
N GLN A 37 -15.71 12.72 0.59
CA GLN A 37 -16.03 11.49 -0.15
C GLN A 37 -16.34 11.77 -1.62
N ALA A 38 -17.08 12.82 -1.93
CA ALA A 38 -17.39 13.21 -3.31
C ALA A 38 -16.14 13.65 -4.08
N LEU A 39 -15.21 14.37 -3.44
CA LEU A 39 -13.92 14.74 -4.01
C LEU A 39 -13.04 13.52 -4.28
N ALA A 40 -12.98 12.56 -3.35
CA ALA A 40 -12.26 11.30 -3.56
C ALA A 40 -12.82 10.52 -4.77
N LEU A 41 -14.13 10.49 -4.94
CA LEU A 41 -14.77 9.91 -6.13
C LEU A 41 -14.44 10.72 -7.40
N GLN A 42 -14.43 12.06 -7.32
CA GLN A 42 -14.12 12.95 -8.44
C GLN A 42 -12.68 12.79 -8.93
N PHE A 43 -11.71 12.72 -8.02
CA PHE A 43 -10.29 12.45 -8.36
C PHE A 43 -10.10 11.04 -8.90
N ASN A 44 -10.90 10.09 -8.42
CA ASN A 44 -10.91 8.68 -8.84
C ASN A 44 -9.52 8.02 -8.83
N LEU A 45 -8.70 8.39 -7.83
CA LEU A 45 -7.43 7.75 -7.53
C LEU A 45 -7.63 6.61 -6.51
N SER A 46 -6.62 5.77 -6.30
CA SER A 46 -6.66 4.71 -5.27
C SER A 46 -7.08 5.30 -3.92
N GLU A 47 -6.43 6.41 -3.52
CA GLU A 47 -6.80 7.21 -2.35
C GLU A 47 -6.66 8.71 -2.62
N THR A 48 -7.42 9.47 -1.84
CA THR A 48 -7.31 10.93 -1.68
C THR A 48 -7.19 11.24 -0.19
N VAL A 49 -6.25 12.10 0.17
CA VAL A 49 -6.00 12.52 1.55
C VAL A 49 -6.46 13.94 1.75
N PHE A 50 -7.09 14.19 2.90
CA PHE A 50 -7.46 15.51 3.38
C PHE A 50 -6.67 15.78 4.67
N LEU A 51 -5.78 16.78 4.62
CA LEU A 51 -4.98 17.20 5.77
C LEU A 51 -5.75 18.24 6.57
N LEU A 52 -5.85 18.00 7.87
CA LEU A 52 -6.45 18.87 8.86
C LEU A 52 -5.40 19.23 9.92
N SER A 53 -5.62 20.29 10.66
CA SER A 53 -4.81 20.65 11.83
C SER A 53 -4.87 19.56 12.90
N SER A 54 -3.82 19.45 13.70
CA SER A 54 -3.73 18.50 14.82
C SER A 54 -2.98 19.12 15.98
N GLU A 55 -3.46 18.89 17.21
CA GLU A 55 -2.75 19.27 18.43
C GLU A 55 -1.70 18.24 18.87
N GLN A 56 -1.77 17.00 18.33
CA GLN A 56 -0.94 15.87 18.76
C GLN A 56 0.08 15.43 17.69
N ALA A 57 -0.01 15.98 16.48
CA ALA A 57 0.78 15.56 15.33
C ALA A 57 1.04 16.76 14.41
N ASN A 58 1.90 16.58 13.42
CA ASN A 58 2.16 17.61 12.40
C ASN A 58 0.94 17.91 11.54
N ALA A 59 0.09 16.92 11.31
CA ALA A 59 -1.22 17.04 10.68
C ALA A 59 -2.10 15.84 11.04
N HIS A 60 -3.42 16.00 10.91
CA HIS A 60 -4.39 14.89 10.93
C HIS A 60 -4.78 14.55 9.48
N MET A 61 -4.50 13.34 9.05
CA MET A 61 -4.86 12.87 7.70
C MET A 61 -6.15 12.05 7.73
N ARG A 62 -7.09 12.42 6.91
CA ARG A 62 -8.27 11.62 6.58
C ARG A 62 -8.07 11.00 5.20
N ILE A 63 -8.26 9.70 5.08
CA ILE A 63 -7.91 8.92 3.89
C ILE A 63 -9.17 8.36 3.28
N PHE A 64 -9.44 8.69 2.03
CA PHE A 64 -10.64 8.23 1.31
C PHE A 64 -10.27 7.49 0.04
N THR A 65 -10.83 6.30 -0.14
CA THR A 65 -10.98 5.68 -1.47
C THR A 65 -12.19 6.31 -2.19
N PRO A 66 -12.41 6.08 -3.49
CA PRO A 66 -13.65 6.50 -4.15
C PRO A 66 -14.93 6.00 -3.48
N GLY A 67 -14.87 4.94 -2.68
CA GLY A 67 -16.04 4.31 -2.08
C GLY A 67 -16.21 4.49 -0.57
N ALA A 68 -15.15 4.73 0.18
CA ALA A 68 -15.21 4.82 1.65
C ALA A 68 -13.96 5.45 2.27
N GLU A 69 -14.11 5.96 3.50
CA GLU A 69 -13.00 6.39 4.34
C GLU A 69 -12.27 5.19 4.95
N MET A 70 -10.94 5.25 4.97
CA MET A 70 -10.07 4.26 5.57
C MET A 70 -9.47 4.75 6.90
N ALA A 71 -9.27 3.83 7.84
CA ALA A 71 -8.62 4.15 9.10
C ALA A 71 -7.11 4.41 8.96
N PHE A 72 -6.46 3.68 8.04
CA PHE A 72 -5.02 3.77 7.75
C PHE A 72 -4.73 3.23 6.35
N ALA A 73 -3.72 3.81 5.70
CA ALA A 73 -3.12 3.26 4.49
C ALA A 73 -1.65 3.72 4.36
N GLY A 74 -0.75 2.80 3.96
CA GLY A 74 0.70 3.06 3.93
C GLY A 74 1.12 4.06 2.83
N HIS A 75 0.61 3.87 1.60
CA HIS A 75 0.85 4.77 0.47
C HIS A 75 0.40 6.22 0.79
N PRO A 76 -0.83 6.47 1.26
CA PRO A 76 -1.24 7.79 1.71
C PRO A 76 -0.37 8.39 2.83
N SER A 77 0.09 7.56 3.77
CA SER A 77 0.95 8.04 4.86
C SER A 77 2.29 8.58 4.35
N ILE A 78 2.94 7.87 3.44
CA ILE A 78 4.20 8.31 2.82
C ILE A 78 4.00 9.59 2.00
N GLY A 79 2.98 9.65 1.16
CA GLY A 79 2.70 10.83 0.35
C GLY A 79 2.33 12.05 1.20
N SER A 80 1.51 11.85 2.24
CA SER A 80 1.17 12.92 3.20
C SER A 80 2.38 13.41 3.98
N ALA A 81 3.30 12.51 4.37
CA ALA A 81 4.53 12.91 5.05
C ALA A 81 5.39 13.82 4.16
N ALA A 82 5.55 13.48 2.88
CA ALA A 82 6.26 14.32 1.93
C ALA A 82 5.58 15.70 1.74
N ALA A 83 4.25 15.72 1.62
CA ALA A 83 3.49 16.96 1.48
C ALA A 83 3.60 17.85 2.73
N VAL A 84 3.38 17.28 3.92
CA VAL A 84 3.49 18.01 5.21
C VAL A 84 4.91 18.50 5.44
N SER A 85 5.93 17.67 5.17
CA SER A 85 7.33 18.09 5.25
C SER A 85 7.60 19.32 4.42
N ARG A 86 7.20 19.32 3.16
CA ARG A 86 7.38 20.46 2.25
C ARG A 86 6.64 21.71 2.72
N LEU A 87 5.44 21.57 3.29
CA LEU A 87 4.63 22.69 3.81
C LEU A 87 5.19 23.27 5.10
N GLN A 88 5.92 22.48 5.91
CA GLN A 88 6.40 22.85 7.25
C GLN A 88 7.93 23.02 7.34
N GLY A 89 8.64 23.19 6.21
CA GLY A 89 10.06 23.54 6.18
C GLY A 89 11.01 22.35 6.08
N ASP A 90 10.69 21.38 5.23
CA ASP A 90 11.54 20.24 4.87
C ASP A 90 11.95 19.35 6.07
N LEU A 91 10.95 18.97 6.87
CA LEU A 91 11.12 18.10 8.02
C LEU A 91 11.60 16.71 7.59
N GLN A 92 12.59 16.15 8.31
CA GLN A 92 13.10 14.78 8.08
C GLN A 92 12.37 13.74 8.96
N ARG A 93 11.64 14.20 9.97
CA ARG A 93 10.83 13.37 10.88
C ARG A 93 9.56 14.11 11.23
N LEU A 94 8.46 13.41 11.21
CA LEU A 94 7.16 13.95 11.57
C LEU A 94 6.22 12.83 12.04
N THR A 95 5.13 13.22 12.64
CA THR A 95 4.06 12.31 13.02
C THR A 95 2.76 12.77 12.36
N LEU A 96 2.02 11.85 11.76
CA LEU A 96 0.67 12.10 11.27
C LEU A 96 -0.34 11.41 12.17
N ALA A 97 -1.44 12.08 12.48
CA ALA A 97 -2.59 11.46 13.12
C ALA A 97 -3.55 10.92 12.05
N CYS A 98 -4.18 9.78 12.31
CA CYS A 98 -5.29 9.24 11.51
C CYS A 98 -6.26 8.47 12.42
N ARG A 99 -7.33 7.91 11.85
CA ARG A 99 -8.31 7.12 12.64
C ARG A 99 -7.72 5.88 13.33
N ALA A 100 -6.61 5.35 12.83
CA ALA A 100 -5.90 4.22 13.45
C ALA A 100 -4.92 4.64 14.57
N GLY A 101 -4.70 5.94 14.77
CA GLY A 101 -3.77 6.50 15.76
C GLY A 101 -2.65 7.33 15.15
N LEU A 102 -1.57 7.45 15.88
CA LEU A 102 -0.39 8.22 15.47
C LEU A 102 0.54 7.36 14.60
N VAL A 103 0.99 7.93 13.49
CA VAL A 103 1.89 7.30 12.52
C VAL A 103 3.17 8.13 12.47
N PRO A 104 4.24 7.69 13.14
CA PRO A 104 5.56 8.30 12.99
C PRO A 104 6.16 7.93 11.64
N LEU A 105 6.74 8.91 10.96
CA LEU A 105 7.44 8.75 9.70
C LEU A 105 8.78 9.47 9.76
N ASP A 106 9.78 8.91 9.12
CA ASP A 106 11.07 9.54 8.94
C ASP A 106 11.59 9.37 7.52
N GLN A 107 12.43 10.31 7.09
CA GLN A 107 13.06 10.30 5.79
C GLN A 107 14.55 9.95 5.92
N GLN A 108 15.02 9.05 5.08
CA GLN A 108 16.42 8.68 4.93
C GLN A 108 16.75 8.64 3.44
N ASP A 109 17.76 9.37 3.00
CA ASP A 109 18.22 9.44 1.60
C ASP A 109 17.09 9.70 0.57
N GLY A 110 16.15 10.59 0.94
CA GLY A 110 15.01 10.94 0.10
C GLY A 110 13.86 9.92 0.09
N ILE A 111 13.95 8.87 0.91
CA ILE A 111 12.94 7.82 1.04
C ILE A 111 12.20 8.02 2.37
N TRP A 112 10.89 8.19 2.31
CA TRP A 112 10.04 8.23 3.49
C TRP A 112 9.67 6.83 3.95
N TYR A 113 9.79 6.57 5.26
CA TYR A 113 9.50 5.27 5.88
C TYR A 113 8.42 5.37 6.93
N PHE A 114 7.58 4.31 7.00
CA PHE A 114 6.69 4.04 8.13
C PHE A 114 6.90 2.61 8.63
N SER A 115 6.52 2.33 9.87
CA SER A 115 6.40 0.98 10.42
C SER A 115 4.93 0.57 10.49
N PRO A 116 4.62 -0.71 10.23
CA PRO A 116 3.24 -1.20 10.35
C PRO A 116 2.73 -1.07 11.80
N PRO A 117 1.42 -0.85 12.00
CA PRO A 117 0.86 -0.51 13.31
C PRO A 117 0.73 -1.71 14.27
N LYS A 118 0.88 -2.94 13.77
CA LYS A 118 0.71 -4.17 14.56
C LYS A 118 1.90 -5.10 14.41
N ALA A 119 2.12 -5.91 15.46
CA ALA A 119 2.96 -7.11 15.34
C ALA A 119 2.38 -8.05 14.29
N ALA A 120 3.25 -8.77 13.60
CA ALA A 120 2.86 -9.66 12.52
C ALA A 120 2.09 -10.89 13.05
N GLU A 121 0.98 -11.21 12.39
CA GLU A 121 0.23 -12.43 12.59
C GLU A 121 0.21 -13.19 11.26
N ILE A 122 0.60 -14.47 11.29
CA ILE A 122 0.62 -15.35 10.11
C ILE A 122 -0.25 -16.57 10.40
N THR A 123 -1.25 -16.81 9.54
CA THR A 123 -2.16 -17.93 9.69
C THR A 123 -2.37 -18.67 8.37
N PRO A 124 -2.65 -19.99 8.41
CA PRO A 124 -2.95 -20.74 7.19
C PRO A 124 -4.20 -20.21 6.49
N VAL A 125 -4.22 -20.35 5.16
CA VAL A 125 -5.45 -20.16 4.37
C VAL A 125 -6.23 -21.47 4.37
N SER A 126 -7.55 -21.41 4.54
CA SER A 126 -8.43 -22.58 4.56
C SER A 126 -8.74 -23.19 3.19
N VAL A 127 -8.48 -22.42 2.10
CA VAL A 127 -8.70 -22.86 0.72
C VAL A 127 -7.48 -23.66 0.26
N PRO A 128 -7.66 -24.83 -0.41
CA PRO A 128 -6.55 -25.62 -0.95
C PRO A 128 -5.65 -24.82 -1.90
N ALA A 129 -4.33 -25.05 -1.82
CA ALA A 129 -3.34 -24.35 -2.65
C ALA A 129 -3.60 -24.51 -4.15
N ALA A 130 -4.02 -25.69 -4.59
CA ALA A 130 -4.37 -25.97 -5.98
C ALA A 130 -5.57 -25.11 -6.47
N GLU A 131 -6.60 -24.92 -5.65
CA GLU A 131 -7.75 -24.10 -5.99
C GLU A 131 -7.36 -22.61 -6.06
N MET A 132 -6.50 -22.17 -5.14
CA MET A 132 -5.98 -20.81 -5.16
C MET A 132 -5.10 -20.55 -6.38
N ALA A 133 -4.20 -21.49 -6.73
CA ALA A 133 -3.40 -21.42 -7.94
C ALA A 133 -4.29 -21.32 -9.18
N ALA A 134 -5.29 -22.19 -9.30
CA ALA A 134 -6.23 -22.19 -10.42
C ALA A 134 -7.03 -20.87 -10.52
N ALA A 135 -7.37 -20.23 -9.39
CA ALA A 135 -8.03 -18.91 -9.39
C ALA A 135 -7.09 -17.78 -9.85
N LEU A 136 -5.78 -18.02 -9.79
CA LEU A 136 -4.75 -17.11 -10.28
C LEU A 136 -4.28 -17.43 -11.71
N GLY A 137 -4.91 -18.40 -12.39
CA GLY A 137 -4.47 -18.87 -13.71
C GLY A 137 -3.15 -19.62 -13.68
N LEU A 138 -2.80 -20.18 -12.52
CA LEU A 138 -1.55 -20.89 -12.25
C LEU A 138 -1.82 -22.37 -11.94
N GLN A 139 -0.74 -23.16 -11.88
CA GLN A 139 -0.75 -24.51 -11.33
C GLN A 139 -0.17 -24.51 -9.91
N GLU A 140 -0.48 -25.55 -9.12
CA GLU A 140 0.07 -25.66 -7.75
C GLU A 140 1.61 -25.72 -7.75
N GLU A 141 2.20 -26.30 -8.79
CA GLU A 141 3.65 -26.39 -8.98
C GLU A 141 4.34 -25.04 -9.19
N ASP A 142 3.61 -23.98 -9.55
CA ASP A 142 4.11 -22.62 -9.66
C ASP A 142 4.35 -21.97 -8.29
N LEU A 143 3.72 -22.50 -7.23
CA LEU A 143 3.85 -21.98 -5.89
C LEU A 143 5.18 -22.40 -5.26
N ALA A 144 5.87 -21.45 -4.65
CA ALA A 144 7.10 -21.71 -3.90
C ALA A 144 6.83 -22.15 -2.45
N ALA A 145 5.67 -21.80 -1.91
CA ALA A 145 5.20 -22.18 -0.58
C ALA A 145 3.68 -22.15 -0.53
N ALA A 146 3.09 -22.79 0.47
CA ALA A 146 1.65 -22.71 0.73
C ALA A 146 1.22 -21.24 0.96
N PRO A 147 0.10 -20.80 0.38
CA PRO A 147 -0.47 -19.48 0.64
C PRO A 147 -0.79 -19.28 2.12
N VAL A 148 -0.54 -18.07 2.62
CA VAL A 148 -0.81 -17.72 4.02
C VAL A 148 -1.50 -16.38 4.12
N TRP A 149 -2.33 -16.21 5.17
CA TRP A 149 -2.74 -14.90 5.64
C TRP A 149 -1.60 -14.26 6.41
N VAL A 150 -1.33 -12.99 6.12
CA VAL A 150 -0.40 -12.15 6.90
C VAL A 150 -1.09 -10.85 7.25
N ASN A 151 -0.97 -10.43 8.52
CA ASN A 151 -1.58 -9.23 9.05
C ASN A 151 -0.57 -8.46 9.91
N THR A 152 -0.16 -7.29 9.43
CA THR A 152 0.62 -6.29 10.18
C THR A 152 -0.18 -5.00 10.43
N GLY A 153 -1.50 -5.07 10.21
CA GLY A 153 -2.45 -3.93 10.29
C GLY A 153 -3.51 -3.99 9.20
N SER A 154 -3.27 -4.76 8.14
CA SER A 154 -4.22 -5.11 7.08
C SER A 154 -3.95 -6.55 6.67
N ASP A 155 -4.91 -7.42 6.83
CA ASP A 155 -4.77 -8.84 6.48
C ASP A 155 -4.91 -9.08 4.98
N GLN A 156 -3.94 -9.78 4.41
CA GLN A 156 -3.89 -10.12 2.99
C GLN A 156 -3.37 -11.55 2.80
N VAL A 157 -3.83 -12.19 1.74
CA VAL A 157 -3.24 -13.47 1.31
C VAL A 157 -1.93 -13.19 0.58
N LEU A 158 -0.87 -13.82 1.04
CA LEU A 158 0.44 -13.81 0.40
C LEU A 158 0.70 -15.13 -0.31
N VAL A 159 1.14 -15.06 -1.56
CA VAL A 159 1.47 -16.22 -2.40
C VAL A 159 2.87 -16.05 -2.95
N ALA A 160 3.80 -16.86 -2.47
CA ALA A 160 5.16 -16.94 -2.99
C ALA A 160 5.19 -17.82 -4.25
N LEU A 161 5.77 -17.30 -5.33
CA LEU A 161 5.90 -17.99 -6.62
C LEU A 161 7.34 -18.40 -6.88
N LYS A 162 7.52 -19.46 -7.68
CA LYS A 162 8.84 -19.98 -8.04
C LYS A 162 9.56 -19.17 -9.13
N SER A 163 8.81 -18.43 -9.95
CA SER A 163 9.39 -17.74 -11.10
C SER A 163 8.68 -16.45 -11.46
N THR A 164 9.41 -15.54 -12.08
CA THR A 164 8.88 -14.31 -12.66
C THR A 164 7.93 -14.58 -13.82
N ASP A 165 8.10 -15.68 -14.56
CA ASP A 165 7.18 -16.12 -15.60
C ASP A 165 5.80 -16.45 -15.02
N ALA A 166 5.74 -17.21 -13.91
CA ALA A 166 4.50 -17.48 -13.19
C ALA A 166 3.84 -16.18 -12.71
N LEU A 167 4.64 -15.24 -12.18
CA LEU A 167 4.14 -13.93 -11.75
C LEU A 167 3.57 -13.10 -12.90
N GLN A 168 4.22 -13.10 -14.07
CA GLN A 168 3.79 -12.33 -15.23
C GLN A 168 2.46 -12.81 -15.80
N ARG A 169 2.24 -14.14 -15.89
CA ARG A 169 1.00 -14.72 -16.41
C ARG A 169 -0.13 -14.81 -15.39
N ALA A 170 0.16 -14.58 -14.10
CA ALA A 170 -0.85 -14.60 -13.04
C ALA A 170 -1.88 -13.48 -13.21
N TRP A 171 -3.14 -13.80 -12.92
CA TRP A 171 -4.22 -12.82 -12.82
C TRP A 171 -5.33 -13.38 -11.94
N LEU A 172 -6.04 -12.53 -11.20
CA LEU A 172 -7.14 -12.98 -10.33
C LEU A 172 -8.43 -13.10 -11.14
N ASP A 173 -8.89 -14.34 -11.35
CA ASP A 173 -10.10 -14.63 -12.13
C ASP A 173 -11.36 -14.25 -11.36
N ALA A 174 -12.08 -13.23 -11.87
CA ALA A 174 -13.33 -12.76 -11.28
C ALA A 174 -14.40 -13.87 -11.16
N ALA A 175 -14.44 -14.83 -12.08
CA ALA A 175 -15.39 -15.93 -12.05
C ALA A 175 -15.12 -16.93 -10.91
N LYS A 176 -13.89 -16.96 -10.41
CA LYS A 176 -13.46 -17.85 -9.33
C LYS A 176 -13.38 -17.15 -7.96
N LEU A 177 -13.71 -15.87 -7.87
CA LEU A 177 -13.69 -15.12 -6.60
C LEU A 177 -14.61 -15.70 -5.52
N ALA A 178 -15.65 -16.45 -5.88
CA ALA A 178 -16.52 -17.10 -4.89
C ALA A 178 -15.76 -18.03 -3.93
N CYS A 179 -14.73 -18.73 -4.42
CA CYS A 179 -13.86 -19.61 -3.64
C CYS A 179 -12.73 -18.84 -2.92
N TRP A 180 -12.47 -17.58 -3.29
CA TRP A 180 -11.39 -16.82 -2.69
C TRP A 180 -11.72 -16.38 -1.26
N PRO A 181 -10.82 -16.56 -0.29
CA PRO A 181 -11.10 -16.19 1.10
C PRO A 181 -11.21 -14.67 1.26
N ARG A 182 -12.00 -14.24 2.25
CA ARG A 182 -12.18 -12.82 2.59
C ARG A 182 -11.31 -12.43 3.77
N SER A 183 -10.76 -11.25 3.70
CA SER A 183 -10.08 -10.60 4.83
C SER A 183 -11.06 -10.28 5.97
N SER A 184 -10.54 -9.89 7.13
CA SER A 184 -11.33 -9.46 8.31
C SER A 184 -12.30 -8.32 8.02
N VAL A 185 -12.00 -7.50 7.01
CA VAL A 185 -12.85 -6.40 6.52
C VAL A 185 -13.65 -6.77 5.27
N GLY A 186 -13.78 -8.06 4.95
CA GLY A 186 -14.61 -8.58 3.87
C GLY A 186 -14.03 -8.42 2.45
N ARG A 187 -12.78 -8.00 2.31
CA ARG A 187 -12.12 -7.81 0.99
C ARG A 187 -11.50 -9.11 0.50
N ARG A 188 -11.47 -9.30 -0.82
CA ARG A 188 -10.69 -10.34 -1.47
C ARG A 188 -9.49 -9.70 -2.14
N THR A 189 -8.31 -10.01 -1.61
CA THR A 189 -7.04 -9.46 -2.09
C THR A 189 -5.98 -10.56 -2.12
N VAL A 190 -4.95 -10.37 -2.92
CA VAL A 190 -3.78 -11.25 -2.97
C VAL A 190 -2.54 -10.47 -3.34
N PHE A 191 -1.45 -10.74 -2.64
CA PHE A 191 -0.12 -10.28 -2.96
C PHE A 191 0.73 -11.45 -3.44
N LEU A 192 1.09 -11.42 -4.71
CA LEU A 192 1.96 -12.40 -5.36
C LEU A 192 3.37 -11.84 -5.40
N PHE A 193 4.37 -12.67 -5.13
CA PHE A 193 5.77 -12.25 -5.20
C PHE A 193 6.70 -13.42 -5.52
N VAL A 194 7.83 -13.09 -6.12
CA VAL A 194 8.94 -14.04 -6.33
C VAL A 194 10.03 -13.67 -5.32
N PRO A 195 10.28 -14.54 -4.33
CA PRO A 195 11.26 -14.24 -3.29
C PRO A 195 12.69 -14.28 -3.82
N ASP A 196 13.44 -13.22 -3.60
CA ASP A 196 14.84 -13.04 -3.97
C ASP A 196 15.63 -12.44 -2.81
N GLU A 197 16.97 -12.38 -2.93
CA GLU A 197 17.83 -11.90 -1.84
C GLU A 197 17.93 -10.37 -1.75
N ALA A 198 17.71 -9.64 -2.84
CA ALA A 198 17.85 -8.19 -2.88
C ALA A 198 16.70 -7.45 -3.57
N GLU A 199 16.18 -8.00 -4.66
CA GLU A 199 15.13 -7.40 -5.47
C GLU A 199 13.97 -8.36 -5.67
N ILE A 200 12.82 -8.05 -5.08
CA ILE A 200 11.59 -8.86 -5.15
C ILE A 200 10.67 -8.25 -6.19
N THR A 201 10.16 -9.06 -7.10
CA THR A 201 9.10 -8.64 -8.02
C THR A 201 7.77 -9.11 -7.49
N ALA A 202 6.77 -8.23 -7.51
CA ALA A 202 5.47 -8.47 -6.90
C ALA A 202 4.31 -7.91 -7.74
N ARG A 203 3.12 -8.44 -7.49
CA ARG A 203 1.84 -7.94 -8.02
C ARG A 203 0.78 -8.02 -6.93
N TYR A 204 -0.17 -7.08 -6.95
CA TYR A 204 -1.28 -7.05 -6.00
C TYR A 204 -2.61 -6.98 -6.73
N PHE A 205 -3.47 -7.96 -6.50
CA PHE A 205 -4.83 -7.98 -7.06
C PHE A 205 -5.89 -7.83 -5.98
N PHE A 206 -7.01 -7.24 -6.38
CA PHE A 206 -8.16 -7.04 -5.51
C PHE A 206 -9.49 -7.16 -6.25
N GLU A 207 -10.55 -7.56 -5.52
CA GLU A 207 -11.93 -7.51 -5.97
C GLU A 207 -12.42 -6.05 -6.02
N ARG A 208 -12.99 -5.64 -7.14
CA ARG A 208 -13.60 -4.29 -7.28
C ARG A 208 -14.99 -4.27 -6.67
N PRO A 209 -15.43 -3.15 -6.05
CA PRO A 209 -16.78 -3.04 -5.46
C PRO A 209 -17.92 -3.31 -6.44
N ASN A 210 -17.72 -2.95 -7.71
CA ASN A 210 -18.72 -3.10 -8.78
C ASN A 210 -18.54 -4.39 -9.60
N GLY A 211 -17.82 -5.36 -9.05
CA GLY A 211 -17.48 -6.61 -9.73
C GLY A 211 -16.20 -6.56 -10.56
N GLY A 212 -15.66 -7.74 -10.86
CA GLY A 212 -14.37 -7.88 -11.51
C GLY A 212 -13.19 -7.72 -10.56
N THR A 213 -12.00 -7.71 -11.14
CA THR A 213 -10.73 -7.57 -10.40
C THR A 213 -9.93 -6.36 -10.88
N GLY A 214 -9.01 -5.91 -10.07
CA GLY A 214 -8.08 -4.83 -10.38
C GLY A 214 -6.68 -5.19 -9.89
N GLU A 215 -5.69 -4.46 -10.41
CA GLU A 215 -4.31 -4.53 -9.95
C GLU A 215 -3.91 -3.18 -9.37
N ASP A 216 -3.32 -3.18 -8.16
CA ASP A 216 -2.78 -1.98 -7.52
C ASP A 216 -1.31 -1.80 -7.88
N PRO A 217 -0.86 -0.62 -8.30
CA PRO A 217 0.51 -0.41 -8.74
C PRO A 217 1.54 -0.46 -7.61
N ALA A 218 1.16 -0.12 -6.37
CA ALA A 218 2.08 -0.20 -5.22
C ALA A 218 1.32 -0.25 -3.90
N THR A 219 1.52 -1.32 -3.13
CA THR A 219 0.74 -1.62 -1.93
C THR A 219 1.64 -1.68 -0.69
N GLY A 220 1.78 -0.56 0.02
CA GLY A 220 2.67 -0.46 1.19
C GLY A 220 2.31 -1.44 2.32
N SER A 221 1.02 -1.69 2.58
CA SER A 221 0.57 -2.67 3.58
C SER A 221 0.94 -4.10 3.21
N ALA A 222 0.86 -4.47 1.93
CA ALA A 222 1.27 -5.78 1.46
C ALA A 222 2.80 -5.96 1.50
N CYS A 223 3.55 -4.90 1.23
CA CYS A 223 5.00 -4.88 1.40
C CYS A 223 5.39 -5.08 2.88
N ALA A 224 4.65 -4.49 3.83
CA ALA A 224 4.86 -4.75 5.26
C ALA A 224 4.57 -6.22 5.62
N ASN A 225 3.50 -6.79 5.08
CA ASN A 225 3.18 -8.21 5.24
C ASN A 225 4.25 -9.12 4.61
N LEU A 226 4.83 -8.71 3.47
CA LEU A 226 5.99 -9.41 2.88
C LEU A 226 7.18 -9.42 3.84
N GLY A 227 7.46 -8.29 4.52
CA GLY A 227 8.51 -8.22 5.54
C GLY A 227 8.29 -9.24 6.67
N ALA A 228 7.04 -9.38 7.14
CA ALA A 228 6.67 -10.38 8.13
C ALA A 228 6.83 -11.82 7.60
N TRP A 229 6.44 -12.07 6.36
CA TRP A 229 6.63 -13.36 5.70
C TRP A 229 8.12 -13.73 5.61
N LEU A 230 8.97 -12.78 5.18
CA LEU A 230 10.42 -12.98 5.08
C LEU A 230 11.04 -13.25 6.45
N GLN A 231 10.64 -12.50 7.48
CA GLN A 231 11.10 -12.73 8.86
C GLN A 231 10.73 -14.12 9.37
N HIS A 232 9.55 -14.62 9.06
CA HIS A 232 9.06 -15.90 9.52
C HIS A 232 9.66 -17.10 8.77
N PHE A 233 9.69 -17.04 7.43
CA PHE A 233 10.09 -18.16 6.57
C PHE A 233 11.56 -18.12 6.14
N ARG A 234 12.22 -16.97 6.27
CA ARG A 234 13.62 -16.73 5.91
C ARG A 234 14.32 -15.85 6.95
N PRO A 235 14.35 -16.25 8.23
CA PRO A 235 14.96 -15.44 9.30
C PRO A 235 16.44 -15.19 9.01
N ALA A 236 16.96 -14.07 9.52
CA ALA A 236 18.36 -13.69 9.42
C ALA A 236 18.83 -13.02 10.72
N ASP A 237 20.12 -13.11 11.00
CA ASP A 237 20.74 -12.55 12.20
C ASP A 237 21.22 -11.10 12.03
N SER A 238 20.97 -10.50 10.86
CA SER A 238 21.35 -9.12 10.53
C SER A 238 20.21 -8.37 9.87
N ASP A 239 20.30 -7.05 9.87
CA ASP A 239 19.37 -6.18 9.13
C ASP A 239 19.41 -6.52 7.64
N ARG A 240 18.24 -6.63 7.04
CA ARG A 240 18.08 -6.91 5.61
C ARG A 240 17.23 -5.85 4.95
N GLN A 241 17.54 -5.60 3.69
CA GLN A 241 16.86 -4.61 2.86
C GLN A 241 16.55 -5.17 1.49
N TRP A 242 15.37 -4.85 0.97
CA TRP A 242 14.95 -5.21 -0.38
C TRP A 242 14.36 -4.03 -1.11
N LYS A 243 14.54 -4.03 -2.43
CA LYS A 243 13.66 -3.31 -3.34
C LYS A 243 12.55 -4.25 -3.79
N VAL A 244 11.31 -3.81 -3.62
CA VAL A 244 10.13 -4.54 -4.05
C VAL A 244 9.53 -3.81 -5.25
N TRP A 245 9.66 -4.42 -6.43
CA TRP A 245 9.16 -3.90 -7.69
C TRP A 245 7.74 -4.38 -7.93
N GLN A 246 6.80 -3.45 -8.12
CA GLN A 246 5.38 -3.69 -8.33
C GLN A 246 4.85 -2.79 -9.44
N GLY A 247 3.67 -3.11 -10.02
CA GLY A 247 2.90 -2.20 -10.87
C GLY A 247 3.34 -2.10 -12.33
N ALA A 248 4.33 -2.88 -12.78
CA ALA A 248 4.76 -2.85 -14.18
C ALA A 248 3.63 -3.19 -15.15
N GLN A 249 2.84 -4.25 -14.86
CA GLN A 249 1.68 -4.64 -15.67
C GLN A 249 0.47 -3.71 -15.50
N ALA A 250 0.39 -3.00 -14.38
CA ALA A 250 -0.59 -1.93 -14.18
C ALA A 250 -0.22 -0.63 -14.92
N GLY A 251 0.89 -0.63 -15.68
CA GLY A 251 1.39 0.55 -16.41
C GLY A 251 2.00 1.64 -15.53
N ARG A 252 2.27 1.34 -14.26
CA ARG A 252 2.82 2.26 -13.27
C ARG A 252 3.94 1.61 -12.46
N PRO A 253 5.15 1.48 -13.05
CA PRO A 253 6.29 0.87 -12.36
C PRO A 253 6.56 1.57 -11.04
N SER A 254 6.66 0.81 -9.96
CA SER A 254 6.79 1.28 -8.58
C SER A 254 7.88 0.52 -7.86
N CYS A 255 8.59 1.19 -6.96
CA CYS A 255 9.63 0.61 -6.11
C CYS A 255 9.34 0.93 -4.64
N LEU A 256 9.10 -0.11 -3.84
CA LEU A 256 8.98 -0.02 -2.40
C LEU A 256 10.30 -0.49 -1.77
N TYR A 257 10.75 0.22 -0.74
CA TYR A 257 11.95 -0.12 0.02
C TYR A 257 11.52 -0.83 1.31
N LEU A 258 11.89 -2.08 1.45
CA LEU A 258 11.55 -2.90 2.61
C LEU A 258 12.80 -3.10 3.47
N GLN A 259 12.69 -2.81 4.76
CA GLN A 259 13.70 -3.08 5.77
C GLN A 259 13.12 -4.01 6.83
N VAL A 260 13.89 -5.04 7.20
CA VAL A 260 13.52 -5.99 8.26
C VAL A 260 14.73 -6.22 9.17
N ALA A 261 14.56 -5.88 10.45
CA ALA A 261 15.57 -6.10 11.47
C ALA A 261 15.45 -7.53 12.06
N PRO A 262 16.50 -8.11 12.63
CA PRO A 262 16.50 -9.47 13.20
C PRO A 262 15.41 -9.68 14.26
N GLN A 263 15.14 -8.64 15.07
CA GLN A 263 14.10 -8.64 16.10
C GLN A 263 12.68 -8.46 15.57
N GLY A 264 12.49 -8.42 14.23
CA GLY A 264 11.18 -8.36 13.59
C GLY A 264 10.63 -6.95 13.36
N GLN A 265 11.42 -5.91 13.59
CA GLN A 265 11.00 -4.56 13.21
C GLN A 265 10.96 -4.45 11.68
N ILE A 266 9.81 -4.05 11.14
CA ILE A 266 9.58 -3.88 9.71
C ILE A 266 9.42 -2.39 9.42
N ARG A 267 10.04 -1.93 8.33
CA ARG A 267 9.85 -0.58 7.80
C ARG A 267 9.62 -0.67 6.30
N VAL A 268 8.63 0.08 5.82
CA VAL A 268 8.32 0.20 4.39
C VAL A 268 8.52 1.63 3.97
N GLY A 269 9.29 1.85 2.92
CA GLY A 269 9.63 3.17 2.43
C GLY A 269 9.35 3.35 0.95
N GLY A 270 9.31 4.62 0.54
CA GLY A 270 9.18 5.01 -0.85
C GLY A 270 9.61 6.44 -1.12
N LYS A 271 10.09 6.66 -2.34
CA LYS A 271 10.28 8.00 -2.88
C LYS A 271 8.95 8.59 -3.31
N VAL A 272 8.86 9.91 -3.25
CA VAL A 272 7.66 10.66 -3.63
C VAL A 272 8.04 11.67 -4.70
N VAL A 273 7.32 11.64 -5.81
CA VAL A 273 7.44 12.63 -6.88
C VAL A 273 6.25 13.58 -6.80
N PHE A 274 6.51 14.87 -6.66
CA PHE A 274 5.51 15.92 -6.76
C PHE A 274 5.20 16.14 -8.25
N PHE A 275 4.01 15.72 -8.68
CA PHE A 275 3.66 15.70 -10.11
C PHE A 275 2.95 16.98 -10.56
N ALA A 276 1.95 17.43 -9.81
CA ALA A 276 1.18 18.63 -10.12
C ALA A 276 0.58 19.23 -8.84
N SER A 277 0.10 20.47 -8.94
CA SER A 277 -0.67 21.13 -7.90
C SER A 277 -1.77 21.98 -8.53
N GLY A 278 -2.80 22.26 -7.75
CA GLY A 278 -3.92 23.09 -8.20
C GLY A 278 -4.82 23.50 -7.05
N SER A 279 -5.95 24.10 -7.39
CA SER A 279 -6.99 24.45 -6.45
C SER A 279 -8.37 24.12 -7.00
N PHE A 280 -9.34 23.90 -6.13
CA PHE A 280 -10.75 23.77 -6.47
C PHE A 280 -11.60 24.67 -5.58
N THR A 281 -12.81 24.96 -6.02
CA THR A 281 -13.78 25.79 -5.31
C THR A 281 -15.09 25.01 -5.07
N LEU A 282 -15.63 25.07 -3.87
CA LEU A 282 -16.91 24.50 -3.48
C LEU A 282 -17.77 25.52 -2.73
#